data_b2035da0a109001af414c9cfe6a8fc11
#
_entry.id   b2035da0a109001af414c9cfe6a8fc11
#
_cell.length_a   1.000
_cell.length_b   1.000
_cell.length_c   1.000
_cell.angle_alpha   90.00
_cell.angle_beta   90.00
_cell.angle_gamma   90.00
#
_symmetry.space_group_name_H-M   'P 1'
#
loop_
_entity.id
_entity.type
_entity.pdbx_description
1 polymer ?
#
loop_
_entity_poly.entity_id
_entity_poly.type
_entity_poly.pdbx_seq_one_letter_code
_entity_poly.pdbx_strand_id
1 'polypeptide(L)'
;MKAAVRCERGMEQLTHAGDLNAPLIARLEVFDTMARAEPCWRALENGSLLATAYQRFDLLSAWHRHVGASSGITPFLVVGFSRAGEPLFLWPFGHIHKGSLRVIRFLGSKHSNFNVGLWRRPILPTISAADILGIMHRLKDHVDLAVLCNQPLRWDGAGNPFALLPHQASVDASTHLSLQRTGDSPIEDILSTSMRSRLRNKERKLKKQAGYRYIKATSAEDIDRLLDSFLVLKARHMAAQGLDNVFAQPGVAEFLREACYCRLANGRPLIEIHALELASEVLALFGTITDGYRCSSMFNTYTLGPNGRYSPGLLLLGHIIDECHARGVRSFDIGVGRAHYKSFFCPQPEPLFDTFLALTPRGQLAAPIFAAAFSAKRLIKQNRVLWGGVQIFRRLRAHEDRAH
;
A
#
# COMPACT_ATOMS: atom_id res chain seq x y z
N MET A 1 -19.97 -25.55 -11.76
CA MET A 1 -18.95 -26.51 -12.23
C MET A 1 -17.64 -26.16 -11.55
N LYS A 2 -17.20 -26.99 -10.58
CA LYS A 2 -15.96 -26.79 -9.83
C LYS A 2 -14.82 -27.42 -10.65
N ALA A 3 -13.93 -26.62 -11.17
CA ALA A 3 -12.68 -27.10 -11.75
C ALA A 3 -11.65 -27.21 -10.60
N ALA A 4 -11.45 -28.41 -10.12
CA ALA A 4 -10.34 -28.77 -9.25
C ALA A 4 -9.12 -29.00 -10.15
N VAL A 5 -8.09 -28.15 -10.01
CA VAL A 5 -6.78 -28.41 -10.62
C VAL A 5 -6.14 -29.53 -9.82
N ARG A 6 -6.15 -30.71 -10.40
CA ARG A 6 -5.47 -31.91 -9.93
C ARG A 6 -4.03 -31.82 -10.41
N CYS A 7 -3.11 -31.66 -9.48
CA CYS A 7 -1.70 -31.91 -9.73
C CYS A 7 -1.51 -33.43 -9.61
N GLU A 8 -1.30 -34.11 -10.74
CA GLU A 8 -1.03 -35.54 -10.74
C GLU A 8 0.39 -35.81 -10.26
N ARG A 9 0.46 -36.55 -9.14
CA ARG A 9 1.56 -37.50 -8.88
C ARG A 9 1.09 -38.57 -7.90
N GLY A 10 1.49 -39.79 -8.18
CA GLY A 10 1.13 -41.07 -7.65
C GLY A 10 0.96 -41.22 -6.14
N MET A 11 -0.01 -42.01 -5.82
CA MET A 11 -0.38 -42.51 -4.49
C MET A 11 0.72 -43.33 -3.85
N GLU A 12 1.11 -42.96 -2.63
CA GLU A 12 1.37 -43.92 -1.58
C GLU A 12 0.77 -43.38 -0.28
N GLN A 13 -0.27 -44.01 0.18
CA GLN A 13 -0.85 -43.80 1.49
C GLN A 13 0.06 -44.43 2.55
N LEU A 14 0.61 -43.60 3.42
CA LEU A 14 1.06 -44.02 4.74
C LEU A 14 0.50 -43.07 5.79
N THR A 15 -0.55 -43.61 6.46
CA THR A 15 -1.08 -43.09 7.73
C THR A 15 0.02 -43.18 8.78
N HIS A 16 0.58 -42.02 9.18
CA HIS A 16 1.37 -41.93 10.41
C HIS A 16 0.78 -40.87 11.33
N ALA A 17 0.56 -41.28 12.57
CA ALA A 17 0.20 -40.41 13.71
C ALA A 17 1.15 -39.22 13.77
N GLY A 18 0.59 -38.02 13.91
CA GLY A 18 1.30 -36.77 13.79
C GLY A 18 2.46 -36.67 14.77
N ASP A 19 3.65 -36.56 14.22
CA ASP A 19 4.85 -36.15 14.91
C ASP A 19 4.70 -34.66 15.27
N LEU A 20 4.45 -34.36 16.54
CA LEU A 20 4.23 -32.99 17.06
C LEU A 20 5.46 -32.07 16.89
N ASN A 21 6.59 -32.63 16.44
CA ASN A 21 7.87 -31.92 16.20
C ASN A 21 8.19 -31.65 14.72
N ALA A 22 7.27 -31.94 13.82
CA ALA A 22 7.58 -31.75 12.40
C ALA A 22 7.44 -30.26 12.00
N PRO A 23 8.36 -29.72 11.17
CA PRO A 23 8.31 -28.33 10.78
C PRO A 23 7.01 -28.00 10.07
N LEU A 24 6.37 -26.89 10.49
CA LEU A 24 5.11 -26.36 9.90
C LEU A 24 5.28 -26.16 8.39
N ILE A 25 6.45 -25.70 7.97
CA ILE A 25 6.78 -25.41 6.58
C ILE A 25 7.63 -26.57 6.05
N ALA A 26 7.00 -27.42 5.25
CA ALA A 26 7.63 -28.62 4.70
C ALA A 26 8.50 -28.32 3.46
N ARG A 27 8.11 -27.34 2.66
CA ARG A 27 8.80 -26.99 1.41
C ARG A 27 8.80 -25.47 1.21
N LEU A 28 9.91 -24.96 0.64
CA LEU A 28 10.06 -23.56 0.25
C LEU A 28 10.39 -23.50 -1.24
N GLU A 29 9.67 -22.65 -1.95
CA GLU A 29 9.94 -22.34 -3.36
C GLU A 29 10.13 -20.84 -3.56
N VAL A 30 10.97 -20.49 -4.53
CA VAL A 30 11.14 -19.11 -4.99
C VAL A 30 10.75 -19.05 -6.46
N PHE A 31 9.79 -18.18 -6.77
CA PHE A 31 9.36 -17.92 -8.13
C PHE A 31 9.94 -16.60 -8.62
N ASP A 32 10.43 -16.59 -9.84
CA ASP A 32 11.08 -15.45 -10.50
C ASP A 32 10.16 -14.69 -11.46
N THR A 33 8.91 -15.16 -11.61
CA THR A 33 7.88 -14.50 -12.43
C THR A 33 6.55 -14.47 -11.72
N MET A 34 5.77 -13.42 -11.98
CA MET A 34 4.43 -13.27 -11.43
C MET A 34 3.51 -14.43 -11.86
N ALA A 35 3.57 -14.83 -13.14
CA ALA A 35 2.71 -15.88 -13.69
C ALA A 35 2.92 -17.24 -13.01
N ARG A 36 4.17 -17.61 -12.69
CA ARG A 36 4.45 -18.90 -12.01
C ARG A 36 3.92 -18.93 -10.57
N ALA A 37 3.90 -17.80 -9.88
CA ALA A 37 3.41 -17.71 -8.51
C ALA A 37 1.89 -17.48 -8.42
N GLU A 38 1.23 -17.10 -9.51
CA GLU A 38 -0.20 -16.75 -9.50
C GLU A 38 -1.09 -17.85 -8.88
N PRO A 39 -0.96 -19.14 -9.22
CA PRO A 39 -1.81 -20.18 -8.64
C PRO A 39 -1.72 -20.23 -7.10
N CYS A 40 -0.51 -20.13 -6.54
CA CYS A 40 -0.28 -20.10 -5.11
C CYS A 40 -0.82 -18.82 -4.47
N TRP A 41 -0.65 -17.69 -5.15
CA TRP A 41 -1.12 -16.39 -4.69
C TRP A 41 -2.64 -16.35 -4.62
N ARG A 42 -3.32 -16.79 -5.69
CA ARG A 42 -4.80 -16.88 -5.73
C ARG A 42 -5.33 -17.86 -4.68
N ALA A 43 -4.65 -18.98 -4.47
CA ALA A 43 -5.04 -19.94 -3.42
C ALA A 43 -4.97 -19.32 -2.01
N LEU A 44 -4.01 -18.42 -1.76
CA LEU A 44 -3.94 -17.66 -0.51
C LEU A 44 -5.04 -16.59 -0.44
N GLU A 45 -5.28 -15.82 -1.52
CA GLU A 45 -6.30 -14.77 -1.56
C GLU A 45 -7.73 -15.30 -1.33
N ASN A 46 -7.99 -16.55 -1.73
CA ASN A 46 -9.29 -17.21 -1.54
C ASN A 46 -9.49 -17.78 -0.13
N GLY A 47 -8.50 -17.68 0.75
CA GLY A 47 -8.53 -18.24 2.11
C GLY A 47 -8.64 -17.20 3.21
N SER A 48 -8.58 -17.66 4.46
CA SER A 48 -8.43 -16.79 5.63
C SER A 48 -6.99 -16.26 5.67
N LEU A 49 -6.83 -15.00 5.30
CA LEU A 49 -5.54 -14.38 4.99
C LEU A 49 -5.26 -13.17 5.88
N LEU A 50 -4.00 -13.03 6.31
CA LEU A 50 -3.42 -11.76 6.72
C LEU A 50 -2.62 -11.20 5.55
N ALA A 51 -3.10 -10.11 4.97
CA ALA A 51 -2.44 -9.31 3.95
C ALA A 51 -3.08 -7.93 3.90
N THR A 52 -2.41 -6.95 3.30
CA THR A 52 -3.02 -5.66 2.97
C THR A 52 -3.54 -5.67 1.53
N ALA A 53 -4.38 -4.71 1.19
CA ALA A 53 -4.83 -4.54 -0.19
C ALA A 53 -3.67 -4.33 -1.19
N TYR A 54 -2.54 -3.82 -0.72
CA TYR A 54 -1.34 -3.58 -1.52
C TYR A 54 -0.60 -4.85 -1.94
N GLN A 55 -0.87 -6.00 -1.30
CA GLN A 55 -0.31 -7.31 -1.68
C GLN A 55 -1.25 -8.15 -2.56
N ARG A 56 -2.28 -7.56 -3.16
CA ARG A 56 -3.10 -8.28 -4.14
C ARG A 56 -2.31 -8.59 -5.41
N PHE A 57 -2.51 -9.80 -5.93
CA PHE A 57 -1.84 -10.26 -7.15
C PHE A 57 -2.03 -9.28 -8.31
N ASP A 58 -3.28 -8.88 -8.57
CA ASP A 58 -3.60 -8.01 -9.69
C ASP A 58 -2.90 -6.65 -9.60
N LEU A 59 -2.83 -6.09 -8.38
CA LEU A 59 -2.13 -4.82 -8.16
C LEU A 59 -0.63 -4.94 -8.43
N LEU A 60 0.01 -5.95 -7.82
CA LEU A 60 1.46 -6.11 -7.92
C LEU A 60 1.90 -6.63 -9.29
N SER A 61 1.04 -7.41 -9.98
CA SER A 61 1.28 -7.85 -11.36
C SER A 61 1.23 -6.66 -12.33
N ALA A 62 0.20 -5.82 -12.25
CA ALA A 62 0.11 -4.59 -13.03
C ALA A 62 1.30 -3.65 -12.72
N TRP A 63 1.61 -3.46 -11.44
CA TRP A 63 2.75 -2.64 -11.03
C TRP A 63 4.08 -3.16 -11.58
N HIS A 64 4.31 -4.47 -11.50
CA HIS A 64 5.55 -5.06 -12.02
C HIS A 64 5.64 -4.92 -13.53
N ARG A 65 4.55 -5.16 -14.27
CA ARG A 65 4.50 -5.05 -15.73
C ARG A 65 4.88 -3.66 -16.23
N HIS A 66 4.33 -2.62 -15.61
CA HIS A 66 4.49 -1.25 -16.11
C HIS A 66 5.65 -0.49 -15.44
N VAL A 67 5.94 -0.77 -14.18
CA VAL A 67 6.91 0.01 -13.38
C VAL A 67 8.09 -0.85 -12.94
N GLY A 68 7.83 -2.03 -12.38
CA GLY A 68 8.87 -2.84 -11.76
C GLY A 68 9.90 -3.34 -12.77
N ALA A 69 9.46 -3.90 -13.89
CA ALA A 69 10.33 -4.45 -14.93
C ALA A 69 11.23 -3.38 -15.55
N SER A 70 10.67 -2.23 -15.91
CA SER A 70 11.46 -1.09 -16.45
C SER A 70 12.43 -0.48 -15.44
N SER A 71 12.16 -0.66 -14.13
CA SER A 71 13.04 -0.23 -13.04
C SER A 71 14.11 -1.29 -12.67
N GLY A 72 14.26 -2.37 -13.45
CA GLY A 72 15.22 -3.43 -13.21
C GLY A 72 14.91 -4.28 -11.97
N ILE A 73 13.64 -4.36 -11.57
CA ILE A 73 13.18 -5.18 -10.45
C ILE A 73 12.67 -6.50 -10.99
N THR A 74 13.32 -7.60 -10.61
CA THR A 74 12.85 -8.96 -10.92
C THR A 74 12.02 -9.50 -9.76
N PRO A 75 10.89 -10.19 -10.00
CA PRO A 75 10.13 -10.83 -8.94
C PRO A 75 11.01 -11.86 -8.21
N PHE A 76 10.88 -11.89 -6.90
CA PHE A 76 11.52 -12.85 -6.01
C PHE A 76 10.49 -13.28 -4.97
N LEU A 77 9.59 -14.19 -5.41
CA LEU A 77 8.38 -14.52 -4.70
C LEU A 77 8.61 -15.80 -3.90
N VAL A 78 8.70 -15.64 -2.59
CA VAL A 78 9.02 -16.75 -1.66
C VAL A 78 7.72 -17.35 -1.16
N VAL A 79 7.49 -18.64 -1.43
CA VAL A 79 6.28 -19.37 -1.03
C VAL A 79 6.67 -20.55 -0.13
N GLY A 80 6.05 -20.60 1.04
CA GLY A 80 6.16 -21.74 1.95
C GLY A 80 4.93 -22.64 1.85
N PHE A 81 5.16 -23.94 1.81
CA PHE A 81 4.11 -24.95 1.66
C PHE A 81 4.05 -25.89 2.87
N SER A 82 2.82 -26.34 3.17
CA SER A 82 2.56 -27.44 4.10
C SER A 82 2.99 -28.79 3.53
N ARG A 83 2.95 -29.83 4.34
CA ARG A 83 3.15 -31.23 3.88
C ARG A 83 2.11 -31.67 2.83
N ALA A 84 0.92 -31.13 2.91
CA ALA A 84 -0.17 -31.38 1.93
C ALA A 84 0.03 -30.60 0.61
N GLY A 85 1.10 -29.80 0.48
CA GLY A 85 1.37 -28.99 -0.71
C GLY A 85 0.54 -27.69 -0.76
N GLU A 86 -0.15 -27.32 0.33
CA GLU A 86 -0.89 -26.07 0.37
C GLU A 86 0.01 -24.88 0.67
N PRO A 87 -0.15 -23.72 -0.01
CA PRO A 87 0.62 -22.53 0.30
C PRO A 87 0.19 -21.96 1.66
N LEU A 88 1.15 -21.77 2.55
CA LEU A 88 0.96 -21.24 3.91
C LEU A 88 1.23 -19.73 3.97
N PHE A 89 2.21 -19.27 3.21
CA PHE A 89 2.54 -17.85 3.06
C PHE A 89 3.13 -17.59 1.67
N LEU A 90 3.09 -16.32 1.28
CA LEU A 90 3.80 -15.79 0.12
C LEU A 90 4.39 -14.43 0.48
N TRP A 91 5.70 -14.25 0.24
CA TRP A 91 6.38 -12.97 0.40
C TRP A 91 6.64 -12.37 -0.98
N PRO A 92 5.94 -11.29 -1.34
CA PRO A 92 6.04 -10.69 -2.66
C PRO A 92 7.24 -9.73 -2.72
N PHE A 93 8.43 -10.30 -2.78
CA PHE A 93 9.65 -9.53 -2.91
C PHE A 93 9.99 -9.25 -4.36
N GLY A 94 10.72 -8.16 -4.57
CA GLY A 94 11.46 -7.85 -5.79
C GLY A 94 12.94 -7.84 -5.50
N HIS A 95 13.71 -8.43 -6.38
CA HIS A 95 15.17 -8.48 -6.34
C HIS A 95 15.76 -7.34 -7.17
N ILE A 96 16.72 -6.62 -6.61
CA ILE A 96 17.47 -5.55 -7.28
C ILE A 96 18.98 -5.69 -6.99
N HIS A 97 19.77 -5.22 -7.93
CA HIS A 97 21.21 -5.05 -7.74
C HIS A 97 21.55 -3.61 -7.38
N LYS A 98 22.37 -3.41 -6.35
CA LYS A 98 23.01 -2.13 -6.04
C LYS A 98 24.53 -2.32 -6.08
N GLY A 99 25.11 -2.08 -7.25
CA GLY A 99 26.45 -2.52 -7.54
C GLY A 99 26.53 -4.06 -7.44
N SER A 100 27.45 -4.58 -6.64
CA SER A 100 27.57 -6.02 -6.36
C SER A 100 26.62 -6.56 -5.28
N LEU A 101 25.84 -5.71 -4.62
CA LEU A 101 24.96 -6.10 -3.52
C LEU A 101 23.59 -6.55 -4.08
N ARG A 102 23.17 -7.76 -3.70
CA ARG A 102 21.87 -8.34 -4.05
C ARG A 102 20.86 -8.04 -2.95
N VAL A 103 19.87 -7.21 -3.28
CA VAL A 103 18.91 -6.70 -2.30
C VAL A 103 17.51 -7.15 -2.66
N ILE A 104 16.75 -7.66 -1.68
CA ILE A 104 15.31 -7.85 -1.81
C ILE A 104 14.54 -6.76 -1.05
N ARG A 105 13.37 -6.39 -1.60
CA ARG A 105 12.40 -5.50 -0.99
C ARG A 105 10.98 -5.93 -1.39
N PHE A 106 9.98 -5.44 -0.70
CA PHE A 106 8.60 -5.66 -1.16
C PHE A 106 8.38 -5.05 -2.56
N LEU A 107 7.64 -5.78 -3.41
CA LEU A 107 7.09 -5.23 -4.65
C LEU A 107 6.16 -4.06 -4.34
N GLY A 108 5.83 -3.24 -5.35
CA GLY A 108 5.02 -2.04 -5.19
C GLY A 108 5.84 -0.81 -4.78
N SER A 109 6.98 -0.98 -4.10
CA SER A 109 7.93 0.11 -3.76
C SER A 109 7.22 1.36 -3.19
N LYS A 110 7.33 2.52 -3.84
CA LYS A 110 6.72 3.79 -3.42
C LYS A 110 5.19 3.84 -3.60
N HIS A 111 4.61 2.87 -4.31
CA HIS A 111 3.17 2.79 -4.59
C HIS A 111 2.44 1.84 -3.63
N SER A 112 3.16 1.17 -2.70
CA SER A 112 2.61 0.40 -1.59
C SER A 112 2.80 1.14 -0.27
N ASN A 113 1.70 1.53 0.36
CA ASN A 113 1.77 2.22 1.66
C ASN A 113 2.07 1.27 2.82
N PHE A 114 1.57 0.02 2.75
CA PHE A 114 1.68 -0.97 3.83
C PHE A 114 2.08 -2.33 3.29
N ASN A 115 3.04 -2.97 3.96
CA ASN A 115 3.59 -4.26 3.57
C ASN A 115 3.55 -5.23 4.75
N VAL A 116 2.96 -6.42 4.55
CA VAL A 116 2.88 -7.49 5.57
C VAL A 116 3.33 -8.83 4.99
N GLY A 117 3.28 -9.01 3.67
CA GLY A 117 3.29 -10.29 3.00
C GLY A 117 1.88 -10.91 3.01
N LEU A 118 1.76 -12.14 2.53
CA LEU A 118 0.53 -12.91 2.56
C LEU A 118 0.75 -14.09 3.49
N TRP A 119 -0.13 -14.26 4.49
CA TRP A 119 0.00 -15.32 5.49
C TRP A 119 -1.35 -15.96 5.75
N ARG A 120 -1.45 -17.29 5.69
CA ARG A 120 -2.65 -17.97 6.18
C ARG A 120 -2.82 -17.68 7.67
N ARG A 121 -3.99 -17.21 8.10
CA ARG A 121 -4.22 -16.84 9.51
C ARG A 121 -4.02 -17.99 10.50
N PRO A 122 -4.37 -19.25 10.20
CA PRO A 122 -4.18 -20.36 11.14
C PRO A 122 -2.71 -20.59 11.55
N ILE A 123 -1.74 -20.22 10.72
CA ILE A 123 -0.32 -20.42 11.07
C ILE A 123 0.27 -19.29 11.93
N LEU A 124 -0.38 -18.12 12.01
CA LEU A 124 0.17 -16.94 12.67
C LEU A 124 0.55 -17.19 14.14
N PRO A 125 -0.26 -17.92 14.97
CA PRO A 125 0.10 -18.18 16.35
C PRO A 125 1.33 -19.06 16.53
N THR A 126 1.70 -19.84 15.53
CA THR A 126 2.79 -20.84 15.60
C THR A 126 4.09 -20.37 14.95
N ILE A 127 4.06 -19.30 14.13
CA ILE A 127 5.26 -18.74 13.50
C ILE A 127 6.12 -18.02 14.53
N SER A 128 7.38 -18.41 14.60
CA SER A 128 8.40 -17.80 15.45
C SER A 128 9.40 -16.95 14.64
N ALA A 129 10.16 -16.13 15.36
CA ALA A 129 11.30 -15.41 14.77
C ALA A 129 12.31 -16.38 14.14
N ALA A 130 12.55 -17.53 14.79
CA ALA A 130 13.49 -18.54 14.29
C ALA A 130 13.05 -19.14 12.95
N ASP A 131 11.73 -19.36 12.77
CA ASP A 131 11.20 -19.86 11.49
C ASP A 131 11.45 -18.86 10.38
N ILE A 132 11.14 -17.58 10.60
CA ILE A 132 11.34 -16.53 9.59
C ILE A 132 12.83 -16.35 9.28
N LEU A 133 13.70 -16.32 10.30
CA LEU A 133 15.15 -16.24 10.12
C LEU A 133 15.71 -17.47 9.39
N GLY A 134 15.22 -18.66 9.72
CA GLY A 134 15.59 -19.90 9.03
C GLY A 134 15.22 -19.87 7.55
N ILE A 135 14.03 -19.39 7.21
CA ILE A 135 13.61 -19.21 5.81
C ILE A 135 14.51 -18.19 5.12
N MET A 136 14.71 -17.01 5.71
CA MET A 136 15.55 -15.96 5.15
C MET A 136 16.98 -16.45 4.94
N HIS A 137 17.53 -17.20 5.88
CA HIS A 137 18.90 -17.75 5.75
C HIS A 137 19.06 -18.72 4.57
N ARG A 138 17.99 -19.45 4.20
CA ARG A 138 18.00 -20.33 3.00
C ARG A 138 18.08 -19.54 1.69
N LEU A 139 17.85 -18.22 1.71
CA LEU A 139 17.92 -17.34 0.55
C LEU A 139 19.33 -16.72 0.35
N LYS A 140 20.27 -16.97 1.24
CA LYS A 140 21.61 -16.33 1.25
C LYS A 140 22.40 -16.47 -0.05
N ASP A 141 22.20 -17.55 -0.80
CA ASP A 141 22.91 -17.77 -2.06
C ASP A 141 22.44 -16.84 -3.18
N HIS A 142 21.26 -16.21 -3.00
CA HIS A 142 20.63 -15.29 -3.95
C HIS A 142 20.52 -13.86 -3.42
N VAL A 143 20.57 -13.66 -2.10
CA VAL A 143 20.27 -12.38 -1.44
C VAL A 143 21.35 -12.07 -0.41
N ASP A 144 21.88 -10.86 -0.45
CA ASP A 144 22.80 -10.34 0.56
C ASP A 144 22.09 -9.58 1.68
N LEU A 145 21.04 -8.82 1.33
CA LEU A 145 20.34 -7.94 2.25
C LEU A 145 18.84 -7.88 1.95
N ALA A 146 18.00 -8.05 2.96
CA ALA A 146 16.59 -7.76 2.89
C ALA A 146 16.31 -6.36 3.48
N VAL A 147 15.64 -5.49 2.70
CA VAL A 147 15.24 -4.11 3.07
C VAL A 147 13.71 -4.05 3.02
N LEU A 148 13.06 -4.38 4.12
CA LEU A 148 11.61 -4.52 4.22
C LEU A 148 11.04 -3.30 4.94
N CYS A 149 10.38 -2.41 4.20
CA CYS A 149 9.94 -1.11 4.71
C CYS A 149 8.42 -0.97 4.77
N ASN A 150 7.95 0.05 5.51
CA ASN A 150 6.55 0.43 5.66
C ASN A 150 5.67 -0.71 6.17
N GLN A 151 6.10 -1.37 7.21
CA GLN A 151 5.38 -2.50 7.79
C GLN A 151 4.58 -2.05 9.01
N PRO A 152 3.25 -2.27 9.06
CA PRO A 152 2.47 -2.07 10.27
C PRO A 152 2.77 -3.19 11.28
N LEU A 153 2.77 -2.87 12.58
CA LEU A 153 2.96 -3.88 13.64
C LEU A 153 1.81 -4.88 13.70
N ARG A 154 0.62 -4.44 13.38
CA ARG A 154 -0.61 -5.25 13.35
C ARG A 154 -1.46 -4.88 12.16
N TRP A 155 -2.21 -5.87 11.64
CA TRP A 155 -3.20 -5.63 10.60
C TRP A 155 -4.41 -6.53 10.79
N ASP A 156 -5.61 -5.99 10.71
CA ASP A 156 -6.86 -6.72 10.89
C ASP A 156 -6.84 -7.66 12.11
N GLY A 157 -6.47 -7.11 13.25
CA GLY A 157 -6.45 -7.84 14.53
C GLY A 157 -5.25 -8.77 14.73
N ALA A 158 -4.49 -9.12 13.68
CA ALA A 158 -3.34 -10.00 13.77
C ALA A 158 -2.00 -9.24 13.84
N GLY A 159 -1.01 -9.82 14.51
CA GLY A 159 0.36 -9.32 14.48
C GLY A 159 1.02 -9.57 13.13
N ASN A 160 1.84 -8.63 12.67
CA ASN A 160 2.69 -8.86 11.49
C ASN A 160 3.86 -9.79 11.88
N PRO A 161 4.00 -10.97 11.24
CA PRO A 161 5.08 -11.89 11.60
C PRO A 161 6.48 -11.29 11.47
N PHE A 162 6.70 -10.39 10.52
CA PHE A 162 8.00 -9.71 10.39
C PHE A 162 8.35 -8.79 11.58
N ALA A 163 7.36 -8.41 12.42
CA ALA A 163 7.64 -7.66 13.64
C ALA A 163 8.39 -8.48 14.70
N LEU A 164 8.47 -9.81 14.53
CA LEU A 164 9.31 -10.69 15.36
C LEU A 164 10.80 -10.54 15.06
N LEU A 165 11.15 -9.96 13.92
CA LEU A 165 12.55 -9.71 13.53
C LEU A 165 13.08 -8.41 14.14
N PRO A 166 14.41 -8.24 14.26
CA PRO A 166 15.00 -6.96 14.58
C PRO A 166 14.55 -5.89 13.57
N HIS A 167 14.04 -4.78 14.07
CA HIS A 167 13.50 -3.71 13.24
C HIS A 167 13.69 -2.34 13.88
N GLN A 168 13.52 -1.29 13.10
CA GLN A 168 13.52 0.10 13.56
C GLN A 168 12.26 0.82 13.07
N ALA A 169 11.92 1.97 13.68
CA ALA A 169 10.80 2.76 13.21
C ALA A 169 11.04 3.28 11.78
N SER A 170 10.03 3.19 10.92
CA SER A 170 10.07 3.69 9.54
C SER A 170 10.30 5.21 9.47
N VAL A 171 10.74 5.66 8.30
CA VAL A 171 10.95 7.10 8.01
C VAL A 171 9.67 7.88 8.21
N ASP A 172 8.56 7.35 7.75
CA ASP A 172 7.23 7.93 7.86
C ASP A 172 6.34 7.04 8.76
N ALA A 173 5.39 7.66 9.43
CA ALA A 173 4.28 6.99 10.10
C ALA A 173 3.01 7.17 9.29
N SER A 174 2.00 6.37 9.58
CA SER A 174 0.66 6.54 9.08
C SER A 174 -0.30 6.91 10.21
N THR A 175 -1.52 7.24 9.83
CA THR A 175 -2.64 7.46 10.74
C THR A 175 -3.88 6.82 10.15
N HIS A 176 -4.74 6.29 11.01
CA HIS A 176 -5.99 5.67 10.58
C HIS A 176 -7.18 6.18 11.40
N LEU A 177 -8.37 5.85 10.93
CA LEU A 177 -9.64 6.04 11.59
C LEU A 177 -10.30 4.69 11.80
N SER A 178 -10.68 4.35 13.04
CA SER A 178 -11.58 3.23 13.29
C SER A 178 -13.00 3.62 12.90
N LEU A 179 -13.62 2.82 12.03
CA LEU A 179 -15.00 2.96 11.59
C LEU A 179 -15.96 2.07 12.40
N GLN A 180 -15.45 1.31 13.37
CA GLN A 180 -16.25 0.47 14.29
C GLN A 180 -16.93 1.33 15.36
N ARG A 181 -17.86 2.19 14.96
CA ARG A 181 -18.59 3.11 15.85
C ARG A 181 -20.09 2.91 15.66
N THR A 182 -20.84 3.23 16.69
CA THR A 182 -22.30 3.01 16.76
C THR A 182 -23.14 4.15 16.20
N GLY A 183 -22.52 5.24 15.72
CA GLY A 183 -23.23 6.40 15.15
C GLY A 183 -23.46 6.26 13.64
N ASP A 184 -24.41 7.01 13.11
CA ASP A 184 -24.79 7.00 11.68
C ASP A 184 -23.69 7.57 10.76
N SER A 185 -22.81 8.42 11.30
CA SER A 185 -21.70 9.03 10.54
C SER A 185 -20.45 9.18 11.40
N PRO A 186 -19.35 8.46 11.06
CA PRO A 186 -18.05 8.61 11.73
C PRO A 186 -17.52 10.05 11.70
N ILE A 187 -17.86 10.82 10.65
CA ILE A 187 -17.45 12.21 10.49
C ILE A 187 -18.01 13.08 11.61
N GLU A 188 -19.19 12.78 12.09
CA GLU A 188 -19.79 13.55 13.20
C GLU A 188 -19.06 13.37 14.52
N ASP A 189 -18.41 12.23 14.71
CA ASP A 189 -17.68 11.91 15.92
C ASP A 189 -16.26 12.46 15.94
N ILE A 190 -15.62 12.55 14.77
CA ILE A 190 -14.18 12.91 14.68
C ILE A 190 -13.95 14.39 14.44
N LEU A 191 -14.86 15.06 13.72
CA LEU A 191 -14.72 16.48 13.45
C LEU A 191 -15.38 17.34 14.53
N SER A 192 -14.73 18.42 14.95
CA SER A 192 -15.32 19.41 15.83
C SER A 192 -16.60 20.01 15.23
N THR A 193 -17.54 20.42 16.08
CA THR A 193 -18.80 21.06 15.64
C THR A 193 -18.55 22.24 14.72
N SER A 194 -17.53 23.06 14.99
CA SER A 194 -17.13 24.18 14.14
C SER A 194 -16.65 23.75 12.76
N MET A 195 -15.84 22.67 12.69
CA MET A 195 -15.33 22.13 11.43
C MET A 195 -16.47 21.53 10.60
N ARG A 196 -17.35 20.74 11.22
CA ARG A 196 -18.55 20.19 10.58
C ARG A 196 -19.44 21.27 9.99
N SER A 197 -19.79 22.30 10.79
CA SER A 197 -20.60 23.43 10.33
C SER A 197 -19.96 24.16 9.16
N ARG A 198 -18.63 24.36 9.21
CA ARG A 198 -17.86 24.99 8.12
C ARG A 198 -17.92 24.16 6.84
N LEU A 199 -17.69 22.86 6.91
CA LEU A 199 -17.73 21.97 5.74
C LEU A 199 -19.16 21.90 5.16
N ARG A 200 -20.19 21.71 5.99
CA ARG A 200 -21.59 21.71 5.55
C ARG A 200 -21.96 23.04 4.84
N ASN A 201 -21.52 24.18 5.37
CA ASN A 201 -21.74 25.46 4.74
C ASN A 201 -21.06 25.61 3.39
N LYS A 202 -19.82 25.11 3.26
CA LYS A 202 -19.08 25.10 1.99
C LYS A 202 -19.78 24.22 0.96
N GLU A 203 -20.17 23.02 1.34
CA GLU A 203 -20.88 22.10 0.46
C GLU A 203 -22.23 22.63 0.02
N ARG A 204 -23.01 23.25 0.94
CA ARG A 204 -24.28 23.89 0.61
C ARG A 204 -24.10 24.98 -0.45
N LYS A 205 -22.98 25.73 -0.43
CA LYS A 205 -22.68 26.73 -1.46
C LYS A 205 -22.35 26.08 -2.80
N LEU A 206 -21.65 24.96 -2.81
CA LEU A 206 -21.38 24.18 -4.02
C LEU A 206 -22.65 23.56 -4.60
N LYS A 207 -23.51 22.98 -3.76
CA LYS A 207 -24.81 22.39 -4.17
C LYS A 207 -25.79 23.39 -4.80
N LYS A 208 -25.60 24.69 -4.57
CA LYS A 208 -26.37 25.73 -5.25
C LYS A 208 -25.88 26.03 -6.67
N GLN A 209 -24.71 25.53 -7.05
CA GLN A 209 -24.14 25.70 -8.38
C GLN A 209 -24.56 24.54 -9.27
N ALA A 210 -24.97 24.84 -10.50
CA ALA A 210 -25.35 23.80 -11.45
C ALA A 210 -24.21 22.86 -11.76
N GLY A 211 -24.53 21.56 -11.79
CA GLY A 211 -23.55 20.52 -12.13
C GLY A 211 -22.65 20.04 -10.99
N TYR A 212 -22.92 20.43 -9.72
CA TYR A 212 -22.25 19.84 -8.57
C TYR A 212 -22.70 18.40 -8.37
N ARG A 213 -21.74 17.47 -8.31
CA ARG A 213 -22.02 16.04 -8.09
C ARG A 213 -20.85 15.32 -7.44
N TYR A 214 -21.17 14.33 -6.60
CA TYR A 214 -20.26 13.28 -6.17
C TYR A 214 -20.43 12.09 -7.11
N ILE A 215 -19.34 11.56 -7.63
CA ILE A 215 -19.33 10.43 -8.55
C ILE A 215 -18.30 9.38 -8.14
N LYS A 216 -18.58 8.15 -8.54
CA LYS A 216 -17.61 7.04 -8.59
C LYS A 216 -17.44 6.62 -10.04
N ALA A 217 -16.20 6.42 -10.47
CA ALA A 217 -15.95 5.90 -11.80
C ALA A 217 -16.46 4.47 -11.92
N THR A 218 -17.41 4.23 -12.82
CA THR A 218 -17.99 2.91 -13.10
C THR A 218 -17.73 2.45 -14.52
N SER A 219 -17.60 3.40 -15.45
CA SER A 219 -17.31 3.15 -16.88
C SER A 219 -15.81 3.34 -17.19
N ALA A 220 -15.39 2.82 -18.34
CA ALA A 220 -14.02 3.03 -18.84
C ALA A 220 -13.76 4.52 -19.12
N GLU A 221 -14.75 5.22 -19.69
CA GLU A 221 -14.65 6.66 -20.00
C GLU A 221 -14.45 7.49 -18.74
N ASP A 222 -15.18 7.19 -17.65
CA ASP A 222 -15.00 7.88 -16.37
C ASP A 222 -13.63 7.61 -15.78
N ILE A 223 -13.16 6.36 -15.81
CA ILE A 223 -11.83 5.99 -15.31
C ILE A 223 -10.75 6.79 -16.05
N ASP A 224 -10.78 6.79 -17.37
CA ASP A 224 -9.79 7.50 -18.18
C ASP A 224 -9.81 9.00 -17.93
N ARG A 225 -10.97 9.61 -18.04
CA ARG A 225 -11.17 11.04 -17.83
C ARG A 225 -10.69 11.50 -16.44
N LEU A 226 -11.03 10.74 -15.41
CA LEU A 226 -10.65 11.08 -14.02
C LEU A 226 -9.17 10.84 -13.76
N LEU A 227 -8.57 9.76 -14.31
CA LEU A 227 -7.12 9.53 -14.19
C LEU A 227 -6.32 10.60 -14.90
N ASP A 228 -6.72 11.01 -16.10
CA ASP A 228 -6.08 12.10 -16.84
C ASP A 228 -6.16 13.41 -16.05
N SER A 229 -7.34 13.72 -15.49
CA SER A 229 -7.52 14.87 -14.58
C SER A 229 -6.63 14.78 -13.35
N PHE A 230 -6.51 13.58 -12.75
CA PHE A 230 -5.62 13.34 -11.61
C PHE A 230 -4.17 13.64 -11.96
N LEU A 231 -3.65 13.08 -13.06
CA LEU A 231 -2.25 13.25 -13.47
C LEU A 231 -1.90 14.71 -13.69
N VAL A 232 -2.79 15.46 -14.37
CA VAL A 232 -2.62 16.90 -14.64
C VAL A 232 -2.63 17.71 -13.33
N LEU A 233 -3.66 17.52 -12.49
CA LEU A 233 -3.77 18.26 -11.23
C LEU A 233 -2.65 17.89 -10.27
N LYS A 234 -2.25 16.63 -10.23
CA LYS A 234 -1.14 16.16 -9.37
C LYS A 234 0.18 16.75 -9.79
N ALA A 235 0.46 16.80 -11.08
CA ALA A 235 1.67 17.44 -11.60
C ALA A 235 1.75 18.93 -11.18
N ARG A 236 0.66 19.67 -11.33
CA ARG A 236 0.56 21.07 -10.87
C ARG A 236 0.80 21.22 -9.36
N HIS A 237 0.20 20.33 -8.55
CA HIS A 237 0.39 20.32 -7.10
C HIS A 237 1.83 20.08 -6.69
N MET A 238 2.48 19.05 -7.27
CA MET A 238 3.86 18.72 -6.95
C MET A 238 4.80 19.84 -7.38
N ALA A 239 4.59 20.41 -8.56
CA ALA A 239 5.36 21.55 -9.06
C ALA A 239 5.21 22.80 -8.16
N ALA A 240 3.99 23.09 -7.68
CA ALA A 240 3.75 24.23 -6.77
C ALA A 240 4.43 24.05 -5.40
N GLN A 241 4.67 22.80 -4.98
CA GLN A 241 5.34 22.48 -3.71
C GLN A 241 6.84 22.21 -3.85
N GLY A 242 7.39 22.22 -5.08
CA GLY A 242 8.79 21.86 -5.34
C GLY A 242 9.10 20.39 -4.98
N LEU A 243 8.12 19.49 -5.19
CA LEU A 243 8.24 18.07 -4.88
C LEU A 243 8.32 17.22 -6.15
N ASP A 244 9.13 16.16 -6.10
CA ASP A 244 9.16 15.15 -7.16
C ASP A 244 7.81 14.48 -7.31
N ASN A 245 7.29 14.43 -8.53
CA ASN A 245 6.04 13.76 -8.83
C ASN A 245 6.26 12.28 -9.12
N VAL A 246 6.02 11.42 -8.13
CA VAL A 246 6.16 9.95 -8.27
C VAL A 246 5.16 9.37 -9.30
N PHE A 247 4.08 10.09 -9.59
CA PHE A 247 3.08 9.68 -10.58
C PHE A 247 3.45 10.06 -12.02
N ALA A 248 4.49 10.87 -12.22
CA ALA A 248 5.05 11.19 -13.52
C ALA A 248 6.17 10.23 -13.94
N GLN A 249 6.51 9.24 -13.11
CA GLN A 249 7.51 8.23 -13.46
C GLN A 249 6.99 7.33 -14.59
N PRO A 250 7.88 6.86 -15.51
CA PRO A 250 7.48 5.98 -16.60
C PRO A 250 6.69 4.76 -16.13
N GLY A 251 5.61 4.44 -16.83
CA GLY A 251 4.75 3.30 -16.57
C GLY A 251 3.74 3.48 -15.43
N VAL A 252 3.81 4.57 -14.64
CA VAL A 252 2.90 4.74 -13.49
C VAL A 252 1.47 5.06 -13.94
N ALA A 253 1.29 5.84 -15.00
CA ALA A 253 -0.04 6.13 -15.54
C ALA A 253 -0.71 4.85 -16.05
N GLU A 254 0.02 4.02 -16.80
CA GLU A 254 -0.43 2.74 -17.33
C GLU A 254 -0.75 1.75 -16.21
N PHE A 255 0.10 1.67 -15.19
CA PHE A 255 -0.14 0.88 -13.99
C PHE A 255 -1.45 1.28 -13.30
N LEU A 256 -1.67 2.57 -13.06
CA LEU A 256 -2.89 3.04 -12.40
C LEU A 256 -4.12 2.75 -13.27
N ARG A 257 -4.03 2.94 -14.58
CA ARG A 257 -5.12 2.67 -15.53
C ARG A 257 -5.50 1.20 -15.51
N GLU A 258 -4.53 0.29 -15.65
CA GLU A 258 -4.77 -1.15 -15.58
C GLU A 258 -5.38 -1.55 -14.23
N ALA A 259 -4.86 -1.04 -13.12
CA ALA A 259 -5.37 -1.35 -11.79
C ALA A 259 -6.80 -0.81 -11.55
N CYS A 260 -7.17 0.33 -12.13
CA CYS A 260 -8.54 0.87 -12.05
C CYS A 260 -9.53 0.10 -12.92
N TYR A 261 -9.09 -0.46 -14.05
CA TYR A 261 -9.93 -1.33 -14.89
C TYR A 261 -10.14 -2.72 -14.28
N CYS A 262 -9.18 -3.19 -13.48
CA CYS A 262 -9.26 -4.51 -12.88
C CYS A 262 -10.46 -4.65 -11.95
N ARG A 263 -11.18 -5.78 -12.09
CA ARG A 263 -12.32 -6.16 -11.24
C ARG A 263 -11.94 -7.37 -10.41
N LEU A 264 -12.22 -7.27 -9.11
CA LEU A 264 -12.09 -8.39 -8.18
C LEU A 264 -13.18 -9.45 -8.45
N ALA A 265 -13.00 -10.66 -7.90
CA ALA A 265 -13.96 -11.76 -8.05
C ALA A 265 -15.40 -11.42 -7.61
N ASN A 266 -15.55 -10.44 -6.70
CA ASN A 266 -16.85 -9.94 -6.26
C ASN A 266 -17.41 -8.80 -7.15
N GLY A 267 -16.81 -8.52 -8.31
CA GLY A 267 -17.21 -7.49 -9.26
C GLY A 267 -16.78 -6.07 -8.90
N ARG A 268 -16.22 -5.84 -7.70
CA ARG A 268 -15.73 -4.51 -7.30
C ARG A 268 -14.43 -4.15 -8.04
N PRO A 269 -14.20 -2.87 -8.36
CA PRO A 269 -12.92 -2.44 -8.89
C PRO A 269 -11.81 -2.67 -7.86
N LEU A 270 -10.61 -2.99 -8.34
CA LEU A 270 -9.43 -3.10 -7.50
C LEU A 270 -9.06 -1.75 -6.87
N ILE A 271 -9.14 -0.68 -7.67
CA ILE A 271 -9.04 0.71 -7.21
C ILE A 271 -10.36 1.42 -7.53
N GLU A 272 -11.04 1.93 -6.51
CA GLU A 272 -12.23 2.77 -6.67
C GLU A 272 -11.81 4.23 -6.81
N ILE A 273 -12.24 4.92 -7.88
CA ILE A 273 -12.01 6.35 -8.07
C ILE A 273 -13.26 7.11 -7.65
N HIS A 274 -13.08 8.02 -6.72
CA HIS A 274 -14.10 8.94 -6.22
C HIS A 274 -13.78 10.36 -6.64
N ALA A 275 -14.76 11.14 -7.09
CA ALA A 275 -14.57 12.53 -7.45
C ALA A 275 -15.72 13.43 -7.01
N LEU A 276 -15.41 14.69 -6.72
CA LEU A 276 -16.35 15.80 -6.68
C LEU A 276 -16.16 16.64 -7.93
N GLU A 277 -17.25 16.91 -8.62
CA GLU A 277 -17.27 17.72 -9.84
C GLU A 277 -18.21 18.91 -9.71
N LEU A 278 -17.90 19.96 -10.46
CA LEU A 278 -18.77 21.09 -10.70
C LEU A 278 -18.78 21.37 -12.20
N ALA A 279 -19.90 21.08 -12.85
CA ALA A 279 -20.00 21.02 -14.31
C ALA A 279 -18.92 20.10 -14.91
N SER A 280 -17.94 20.64 -15.63
CA SER A 280 -16.81 19.88 -16.23
C SER A 280 -15.53 19.93 -15.39
N GLU A 281 -15.48 20.70 -14.30
CA GLU A 281 -14.29 20.83 -13.45
C GLU A 281 -14.26 19.70 -12.41
N VAL A 282 -13.17 18.92 -12.37
CA VAL A 282 -12.87 18.00 -11.28
C VAL A 282 -12.33 18.80 -10.10
N LEU A 283 -13.15 18.96 -9.05
CA LEU A 283 -12.79 19.72 -7.84
C LEU A 283 -11.86 18.97 -6.91
N ALA A 284 -12.08 17.65 -6.75
CA ALA A 284 -11.25 16.75 -5.98
C ALA A 284 -11.42 15.32 -6.46
N LEU A 285 -10.38 14.51 -6.28
CA LEU A 285 -10.35 13.13 -6.66
C LEU A 285 -9.52 12.32 -5.65
N PHE A 286 -10.01 11.10 -5.33
CA PHE A 286 -9.31 10.08 -4.54
C PHE A 286 -9.41 8.73 -5.25
N GLY A 287 -8.28 8.02 -5.34
CA GLY A 287 -8.25 6.59 -5.64
C GLY A 287 -8.09 5.80 -4.35
N THR A 288 -8.98 4.86 -4.10
CA THR A 288 -8.99 4.03 -2.88
C THR A 288 -8.88 2.56 -3.20
N ILE A 289 -8.23 1.80 -2.30
CA ILE A 289 -8.10 0.34 -2.38
C ILE A 289 -8.53 -0.28 -1.05
N THR A 290 -9.15 -1.46 -1.08
CA THR A 290 -9.62 -2.11 0.15
C THR A 290 -9.35 -3.61 0.15
N ASP A 291 -9.04 -4.15 1.34
CA ASP A 291 -8.96 -5.59 1.63
C ASP A 291 -10.21 -6.10 2.35
N GLY A 292 -11.22 -5.25 2.54
CA GLY A 292 -12.44 -5.54 3.31
C GLY A 292 -12.34 -5.12 4.77
N TYR A 293 -11.17 -5.13 5.36
CA TYR A 293 -10.92 -4.59 6.70
C TYR A 293 -10.67 -3.08 6.66
N ARG A 294 -9.76 -2.65 5.80
CA ARG A 294 -9.35 -1.25 5.68
C ARG A 294 -9.52 -0.74 4.26
N CYS A 295 -10.05 0.46 4.15
CA CYS A 295 -10.01 1.26 2.93
C CYS A 295 -8.85 2.25 3.03
N SER A 296 -7.92 2.19 2.10
CA SER A 296 -6.72 3.03 2.05
C SER A 296 -6.78 3.99 0.87
N SER A 297 -6.52 5.28 1.10
CA SER A 297 -6.31 6.22 0.01
C SER A 297 -4.93 5.97 -0.62
N MET A 298 -4.93 5.58 -1.88
CA MET A 298 -3.72 5.29 -2.64
C MET A 298 -3.15 6.55 -3.31
N PHE A 299 -4.03 7.37 -3.88
CA PHE A 299 -3.68 8.64 -4.50
C PHE A 299 -4.82 9.65 -4.37
N ASN A 300 -4.48 10.92 -4.38
CA ASN A 300 -5.47 12.00 -4.31
C ASN A 300 -4.96 13.30 -4.92
N THR A 301 -5.90 14.15 -5.30
CA THR A 301 -5.66 15.52 -5.73
C THR A 301 -6.90 16.39 -5.50
N TYR A 302 -6.76 17.71 -5.62
CA TYR A 302 -7.85 18.67 -5.61
C TYR A 302 -7.50 19.89 -6.47
N THR A 303 -8.51 20.69 -6.86
CA THR A 303 -8.29 21.88 -7.68
C THR A 303 -7.49 22.97 -6.95
N LEU A 304 -6.57 23.61 -7.67
CA LEU A 304 -5.88 24.83 -7.23
C LEU A 304 -6.58 26.11 -7.72
N GLY A 305 -7.69 25.96 -8.46
CA GLY A 305 -8.49 27.05 -8.98
C GLY A 305 -9.35 27.73 -7.91
N PRO A 306 -10.17 28.71 -8.30
CA PRO A 306 -11.03 29.49 -7.38
C PRO A 306 -11.94 28.63 -6.48
N ASN A 307 -12.36 27.47 -6.97
CA ASN A 307 -13.22 26.53 -6.24
C ASN A 307 -12.50 25.79 -5.11
N GLY A 308 -11.17 25.85 -5.04
CA GLY A 308 -10.37 25.35 -3.91
C GLY A 308 -10.76 25.94 -2.57
N ARG A 309 -11.31 27.18 -2.54
CA ARG A 309 -11.84 27.86 -1.35
C ARG A 309 -12.92 27.06 -0.61
N TYR A 310 -13.60 26.17 -1.32
CA TYR A 310 -14.63 25.30 -0.73
C TYR A 310 -14.06 24.05 -0.06
N SER A 311 -12.73 23.83 -0.13
CA SER A 311 -12.03 22.66 0.44
C SER A 311 -12.58 21.34 -0.10
N PRO A 312 -12.70 21.16 -1.44
CA PRO A 312 -13.40 20.01 -2.03
C PRO A 312 -12.73 18.67 -1.65
N GLY A 313 -11.40 18.64 -1.43
CA GLY A 313 -10.71 17.44 -0.95
C GLY A 313 -11.19 16.97 0.42
N LEU A 314 -11.52 17.90 1.34
CA LEU A 314 -12.04 17.53 2.65
C LEU A 314 -13.52 17.09 2.57
N LEU A 315 -14.30 17.70 1.68
CA LEU A 315 -15.69 17.28 1.43
C LEU A 315 -15.72 15.87 0.86
N LEU A 316 -14.93 15.61 -0.18
CA LEU A 316 -14.83 14.29 -0.80
C LEU A 316 -14.38 13.22 0.19
N LEU A 317 -13.40 13.54 1.04
CA LEU A 317 -12.94 12.64 2.08
C LEU A 317 -14.06 12.25 3.05
N GLY A 318 -14.92 13.22 3.43
CA GLY A 318 -16.10 12.96 4.23
C GLY A 318 -17.06 11.96 3.56
N HIS A 319 -17.39 12.15 2.30
CA HIS A 319 -18.25 11.22 1.54
C HIS A 319 -17.68 9.82 1.48
N ILE A 320 -16.36 9.69 1.24
CA ILE A 320 -15.69 8.38 1.18
C ILE A 320 -15.73 7.66 2.54
N ILE A 321 -15.48 8.37 3.63
CA ILE A 321 -15.50 7.80 4.99
C ILE A 321 -16.90 7.31 5.34
N ASP A 322 -17.95 8.12 5.09
CA ASP A 322 -19.33 7.73 5.34
C ASP A 322 -19.74 6.52 4.49
N GLU A 323 -19.31 6.46 3.23
CA GLU A 323 -19.56 5.31 2.37
C GLU A 323 -18.82 4.05 2.86
N CYS A 324 -17.57 4.16 3.28
CA CYS A 324 -16.82 3.05 3.85
C CYS A 324 -17.51 2.49 5.10
N HIS A 325 -18.00 3.37 5.96
CA HIS A 325 -18.76 2.98 7.15
C HIS A 325 -20.06 2.25 6.78
N ALA A 326 -20.85 2.81 5.87
CA ALA A 326 -22.09 2.19 5.38
C ALA A 326 -21.86 0.79 4.74
N ARG A 327 -20.68 0.57 4.18
CA ARG A 327 -20.25 -0.72 3.60
C ARG A 327 -19.69 -1.70 4.63
N GLY A 328 -19.62 -1.35 5.90
CA GLY A 328 -19.08 -2.19 6.98
C GLY A 328 -17.56 -2.32 6.98
N VAL A 329 -16.83 -1.42 6.30
CA VAL A 329 -15.37 -1.33 6.39
C VAL A 329 -15.02 -0.88 7.80
N ARG A 330 -14.04 -1.53 8.43
CA ARG A 330 -13.73 -1.31 9.85
C ARG A 330 -12.68 -0.24 10.12
N SER A 331 -11.89 0.13 9.12
CA SER A 331 -10.83 1.13 9.25
C SER A 331 -10.64 1.90 7.95
N PHE A 332 -10.19 3.15 8.06
CA PHE A 332 -9.86 4.01 6.93
C PHE A 332 -8.52 4.70 7.15
N ASP A 333 -7.70 4.87 6.10
CA ASP A 333 -6.49 5.67 6.14
C ASP A 333 -6.29 6.53 4.89
N ILE A 334 -5.46 7.55 5.02
CA ILE A 334 -5.14 8.49 3.94
C ILE A 334 -3.69 8.26 3.45
N GLY A 335 -3.18 7.05 3.60
CA GLY A 335 -1.84 6.66 3.22
C GLY A 335 -0.75 7.18 4.16
N VAL A 336 0.49 6.79 3.87
CA VAL A 336 1.68 7.10 4.66
C VAL A 336 2.09 8.57 4.48
N GLY A 337 2.72 9.13 5.51
CA GLY A 337 3.24 10.49 5.53
C GLY A 337 2.36 11.50 6.26
N ARG A 338 2.99 12.61 6.66
CA ARG A 338 2.35 13.66 7.47
C ARG A 338 1.73 14.73 6.60
N ALA A 339 0.45 15.03 6.83
CA ALA A 339 -0.22 16.22 6.34
C ALA A 339 -1.21 16.70 7.39
N HIS A 340 -1.31 18.02 7.61
CA HIS A 340 -2.12 18.58 8.69
C HIS A 340 -3.59 18.14 8.65
N TYR A 341 -4.18 18.05 7.46
CA TYR A 341 -5.57 17.60 7.33
C TYR A 341 -5.80 16.14 7.71
N LYS A 342 -4.76 15.28 7.61
CA LYS A 342 -4.87 13.87 7.97
C LYS A 342 -5.21 13.68 9.46
N SER A 343 -4.64 14.50 10.35
CA SER A 343 -4.90 14.39 11.79
C SER A 343 -6.35 14.72 12.17
N PHE A 344 -7.10 15.44 11.34
CA PHE A 344 -8.51 15.70 11.61
C PHE A 344 -9.39 14.49 11.28
N PHE A 345 -9.08 13.77 10.19
CA PHE A 345 -9.88 12.65 9.71
C PHE A 345 -9.37 11.29 10.19
N CYS A 346 -8.08 11.15 10.41
CA CYS A 346 -7.44 9.92 10.88
C CYS A 346 -6.58 10.23 12.11
N PRO A 347 -7.19 10.36 13.30
CA PRO A 347 -6.47 10.81 14.49
C PRO A 347 -5.63 9.71 15.15
N GLN A 348 -5.88 8.43 14.84
CA GLN A 348 -5.19 7.33 15.50
C GLN A 348 -3.83 7.07 14.84
N PRO A 349 -2.73 7.09 15.62
CA PRO A 349 -1.40 6.83 15.08
C PRO A 349 -1.25 5.37 14.66
N GLU A 350 -0.59 5.14 13.52
CA GLU A 350 -0.16 3.83 13.04
C GLU A 350 1.36 3.84 12.88
N PRO A 351 2.11 3.37 13.89
CA PRO A 351 3.55 3.26 13.77
C PRO A 351 3.91 2.18 12.75
N LEU A 352 4.84 2.52 11.85
CA LEU A 352 5.40 1.61 10.89
C LEU A 352 6.84 1.27 11.26
N PHE A 353 7.30 0.10 10.85
CA PHE A 353 8.67 -0.34 11.07
C PHE A 353 9.34 -0.77 9.76
N ASP A 354 10.68 -0.73 9.77
CA ASP A 354 11.54 -1.18 8.69
C ASP A 354 12.52 -2.23 9.23
N THR A 355 12.72 -3.31 8.46
CA THR A 355 13.66 -4.39 8.78
C THR A 355 14.81 -4.36 7.78
N PHE A 356 16.05 -4.40 8.30
CA PHE A 356 17.29 -4.50 7.53
C PHE A 356 18.00 -5.78 7.95
N LEU A 357 17.75 -6.87 7.23
CA LEU A 357 18.27 -8.20 7.59
C LEU A 357 19.42 -8.62 6.66
N ALA A 358 20.60 -8.72 7.20
CA ALA A 358 21.78 -9.22 6.49
C ALA A 358 21.75 -10.74 6.42
N LEU A 359 22.00 -11.30 5.22
CA LEU A 359 22.02 -12.75 4.97
C LEU A 359 23.44 -13.26 4.62
N THR A 360 24.35 -12.37 4.25
CA THR A 360 25.74 -12.66 3.91
C THR A 360 26.68 -11.65 4.57
N PRO A 361 28.03 -11.91 4.58
CA PRO A 361 29.00 -10.94 5.09
C PRO A 361 28.91 -9.57 4.38
N ARG A 362 28.61 -9.53 3.07
CA ARG A 362 28.40 -8.28 2.32
C ARG A 362 27.16 -7.55 2.85
N GLY A 363 26.09 -8.29 3.13
CA GLY A 363 24.88 -7.77 3.76
C GLY A 363 25.15 -7.23 5.16
N GLN A 364 26.01 -7.86 5.96
CA GLN A 364 26.39 -7.39 7.31
C GLN A 364 27.08 -6.04 7.29
N LEU A 365 27.89 -5.76 6.28
CA LEU A 365 28.50 -4.44 6.09
C LEU A 365 27.49 -3.39 5.61
N ALA A 366 26.54 -3.79 4.77
CA ALA A 366 25.56 -2.88 4.17
C ALA A 366 24.38 -2.54 5.11
N ALA A 367 23.89 -3.50 5.90
CA ALA A 367 22.69 -3.31 6.74
C ALA A 367 22.77 -2.09 7.66
N PRO A 368 23.84 -1.86 8.44
CA PRO A 368 23.95 -0.69 9.30
C PRO A 368 23.97 0.63 8.52
N ILE A 369 24.54 0.65 7.31
CA ILE A 369 24.56 1.84 6.44
C ILE A 369 23.13 2.19 6.00
N PHE A 370 22.37 1.19 5.54
CA PHE A 370 20.95 1.39 5.18
C PHE A 370 20.14 1.84 6.39
N ALA A 371 20.28 1.16 7.53
CA ALA A 371 19.58 1.48 8.77
C ALA A 371 19.88 2.92 9.22
N ALA A 372 21.15 3.33 9.22
CA ALA A 372 21.57 4.68 9.57
C ALA A 372 21.02 5.73 8.60
N ALA A 373 21.07 5.48 7.29
CA ALA A 373 20.53 6.38 6.28
C ALA A 373 19.01 6.59 6.43
N PHE A 374 18.25 5.53 6.73
CA PHE A 374 16.82 5.64 6.99
C PHE A 374 16.52 6.35 8.31
N SER A 375 17.31 6.10 9.37
CA SER A 375 17.21 6.81 10.64
C SER A 375 17.51 8.30 10.49
N ALA A 376 18.57 8.65 9.76
CA ALA A 376 18.91 10.06 9.47
C ALA A 376 17.78 10.75 8.69
N LYS A 377 17.23 10.09 7.67
CA LYS A 377 16.09 10.61 6.91
C LYS A 377 14.85 10.81 7.79
N ARG A 378 14.59 9.89 8.73
CA ARG A 378 13.51 10.03 9.72
C ARG A 378 13.73 11.24 10.60
N LEU A 379 14.93 11.40 11.18
CA LEU A 379 15.27 12.54 12.04
C LEU A 379 15.11 13.88 11.31
N ILE A 380 15.58 13.98 10.06
CA ILE A 380 15.41 15.18 9.23
C ILE A 380 13.93 15.50 9.03
N LYS A 381 13.10 14.50 8.71
CA LYS A 381 11.65 14.70 8.51
C LYS A 381 10.90 15.05 9.80
N GLN A 382 11.37 14.57 10.94
CA GLN A 382 10.76 14.83 12.25
C GLN A 382 11.15 16.18 12.85
N ASN A 383 12.33 16.68 12.52
CA ASN A 383 12.81 17.99 12.98
C ASN A 383 12.26 19.11 12.07
N ARG A 384 11.42 19.99 12.63
CA ARG A 384 10.77 21.08 11.89
C ARG A 384 11.78 22.03 11.21
N VAL A 385 12.89 22.32 11.89
CA VAL A 385 13.92 23.24 11.38
C VAL A 385 14.66 22.60 10.20
N LEU A 386 15.14 21.36 10.36
CA LEU A 386 15.84 20.63 9.32
C LEU A 386 14.92 20.39 8.11
N TRP A 387 13.67 20.01 8.35
CA TRP A 387 12.70 19.84 7.27
C TRP A 387 12.37 21.12 6.54
N GLY A 388 12.25 22.24 7.28
CA GLY A 388 12.09 23.59 6.70
C GLY A 388 13.24 23.96 5.79
N GLY A 389 14.48 23.72 6.22
CA GLY A 389 15.68 23.93 5.40
C GLY A 389 15.69 23.11 4.11
N VAL A 390 15.32 21.80 4.21
CA VAL A 390 15.20 20.93 3.02
C VAL A 390 14.13 21.43 2.05
N GLN A 391 13.00 21.93 2.56
CA GLN A 391 11.94 22.48 1.71
C GLN A 391 12.36 23.77 1.01
N ILE A 392 13.07 24.66 1.69
CA ILE A 392 13.61 25.89 1.11
C ILE A 392 14.60 25.54 -0.01
N PHE A 393 15.56 24.65 0.26
CA PHE A 393 16.55 24.22 -0.74
C PHE A 393 15.90 23.61 -1.99
N ARG A 394 14.88 22.76 -1.82
CA ARG A 394 14.12 22.19 -2.93
C ARG A 394 13.38 23.24 -3.77
N ARG A 395 12.79 24.25 -3.12
CA ARG A 395 12.12 25.35 -3.82
C ARG A 395 13.10 26.19 -4.63
N LEU A 396 14.28 26.49 -4.09
CA LEU A 396 15.31 27.22 -4.79
C LEU A 396 15.78 26.47 -6.05
N ARG A 397 16.06 25.16 -5.92
CA ARG A 397 16.45 24.32 -7.05
C ARG A 397 15.36 24.20 -8.12
N ALA A 398 14.09 24.08 -7.73
CA ALA A 398 12.97 24.05 -8.67
C ALA A 398 12.73 25.41 -9.37
N HIS A 399 13.24 26.53 -8.84
CA HIS A 399 13.27 27.84 -9.50
C HIS A 399 14.38 27.91 -10.52
N GLU A 400 15.56 27.37 -10.23
CA GLU A 400 16.70 27.33 -11.16
C GLU A 400 16.39 26.48 -12.40
N ASP A 401 15.78 25.27 -12.21
CA ASP A 401 15.36 24.37 -13.29
C ASP A 401 14.25 24.94 -14.19
N ARG A 402 13.57 26.03 -13.79
CA ARG A 402 12.57 26.74 -14.61
C ARG A 402 13.13 27.96 -15.34
N ALA A 403 14.32 28.38 -15.00
CA ALA A 403 14.99 29.55 -15.61
C ALA A 403 15.92 29.14 -16.76
N HIS A 404 16.12 27.85 -16.95
CA HIS A 404 16.81 27.22 -18.09
C HIS A 404 15.82 26.46 -18.96
#